data_700a5b495d34716da7900054926b2560
#
_entry.id   700a5b495d34716da7900054926b2560
#
_cell.length_a   1.000
_cell.length_b   1.000
_cell.length_c   1.000
_cell.angle_alpha   90.00
_cell.angle_beta   90.00
_cell.angle_gamma   90.00
#
_symmetry.space_group_name_H-M   'P 1'
#
loop_
_entity.id
_entity.type
_entity.pdbx_description
1 polymer ?
#
loop_
_entity_poly.entity_id
_entity_poly.type
_entity_poly.pdbx_seq_one_letter_code
_entity_poly.pdbx_strand_id
1 'polypeptide(L)'
;MADQPPPPPTAAPPETEPAYVTRPLDASTWEDFAALVDANNGVWGGCWCIGFHPEGLGDRSSATRNRSLKHAHVRHGTVHQVLIYDGETCVGWCQYGSPAELPRINNPKAYLNDLTELPDWRIGCIFTGKDHRRNGVARAGVAAALDAIKDAGGGLVEAYPEQVEGREPQRGAYLHTGPENLFEEFGFKRDRRIAKWRWVMRRRIP
;
A
#
# COMPACT_ATOMS: atom_id res chain seq x y z
N MET A 1 -0.82 -48.51 -39.21
CA MET A 1 -0.51 -47.06 -39.08
C MET A 1 -1.16 -46.61 -37.77
N ALA A 2 -0.36 -46.40 -36.74
CA ALA A 2 -0.87 -45.95 -35.45
C ALA A 2 -1.06 -44.42 -35.51
N ASP A 3 -2.28 -43.99 -35.17
CA ASP A 3 -2.69 -42.58 -35.14
C ASP A 3 -1.98 -41.90 -33.98
N GLN A 4 -1.17 -40.90 -34.29
CA GLN A 4 -0.41 -40.11 -33.30
C GLN A 4 -1.33 -39.03 -32.74
N PRO A 5 -1.48 -38.89 -31.41
CA PRO A 5 -2.34 -37.87 -30.85
C PRO A 5 -1.82 -36.46 -31.19
N PRO A 6 -2.69 -35.45 -31.33
CA PRO A 6 -2.30 -34.09 -31.65
C PRO A 6 -1.42 -33.51 -30.53
N PRO A 7 -0.47 -32.61 -30.86
CA PRO A 7 0.37 -31.95 -29.87
C PRO A 7 -0.48 -31.09 -28.91
N PRO A 8 -0.06 -30.95 -27.64
CA PRO A 8 -0.77 -30.11 -26.70
C PRO A 8 -0.76 -28.64 -27.16
N PRO A 9 -1.81 -27.86 -26.82
CA PRO A 9 -1.88 -26.47 -27.20
C PRO A 9 -0.68 -25.70 -26.63
N THR A 10 -0.04 -24.94 -27.50
CA THR A 10 1.07 -24.03 -27.12
C THR A 10 0.54 -23.04 -26.09
N ALA A 11 1.15 -22.97 -24.91
CA ALA A 11 0.81 -21.98 -23.89
C ALA A 11 0.94 -20.56 -24.49
N ALA A 12 -0.07 -19.74 -24.30
CA ALA A 12 -0.02 -18.35 -24.69
C ALA A 12 1.19 -17.67 -24.01
N PRO A 13 1.90 -16.75 -24.69
CA PRO A 13 2.98 -16.01 -24.06
C PRO A 13 2.44 -15.29 -22.80
N PRO A 14 3.23 -15.16 -21.73
CA PRO A 14 2.79 -14.44 -20.55
C PRO A 14 2.40 -13.02 -20.96
N GLU A 15 1.18 -12.61 -20.60
CA GLU A 15 0.75 -11.23 -20.76
C GLU A 15 1.80 -10.36 -20.07
N THR A 16 2.46 -9.47 -20.80
CA THR A 16 3.39 -8.51 -20.23
C THR A 16 2.63 -7.68 -19.20
N GLU A 17 3.04 -7.77 -17.92
CA GLU A 17 2.46 -6.92 -16.89
C GLU A 17 2.51 -5.45 -17.36
N PRO A 18 1.42 -4.68 -17.18
CA PRO A 18 1.40 -3.29 -17.60
C PRO A 18 2.56 -2.54 -16.95
N ALA A 19 3.34 -1.83 -17.76
CA ALA A 19 4.48 -1.05 -17.28
C ALA A 19 3.97 0.22 -16.61
N TYR A 20 3.69 0.16 -15.30
CA TYR A 20 3.31 1.33 -14.51
C TYR A 20 4.49 2.27 -14.31
N VAL A 21 4.22 3.58 -14.41
CA VAL A 21 5.14 4.63 -13.98
C VAL A 21 4.82 5.00 -12.53
N THR A 22 5.85 5.22 -11.73
CA THR A 22 5.67 5.65 -10.32
C THR A 22 6.32 7.03 -10.11
N ARG A 23 5.65 7.87 -9.32
CA ARG A 23 6.13 9.21 -8.96
C ARG A 23 5.89 9.45 -7.46
N PRO A 24 6.74 10.23 -6.76
CA PRO A 24 6.46 10.61 -5.38
C PRO A 24 5.22 11.50 -5.32
N LEU A 25 4.51 11.46 -4.19
CA LEU A 25 3.48 12.44 -3.87
C LEU A 25 4.16 13.70 -3.32
N ASP A 26 4.16 14.75 -4.12
CA ASP A 26 4.67 16.08 -3.78
C ASP A 26 3.76 17.19 -4.34
N ALA A 27 4.21 18.43 -4.30
CA ALA A 27 3.44 19.57 -4.79
C ALA A 27 3.11 19.47 -6.29
N SER A 28 3.96 18.81 -7.09
CA SER A 28 3.76 18.68 -8.55
C SER A 28 2.75 17.59 -8.91
N THR A 29 2.54 16.59 -8.04
CA THR A 29 1.65 15.44 -8.24
C THR A 29 0.42 15.48 -7.35
N TRP A 30 0.24 16.55 -6.55
CA TRP A 30 -0.89 16.69 -5.63
C TRP A 30 -2.25 16.61 -6.34
N GLU A 31 -2.41 17.28 -7.48
CA GLU A 31 -3.69 17.31 -8.19
C GLU A 31 -4.07 15.93 -8.73
N ASP A 32 -3.11 15.13 -9.16
CA ASP A 32 -3.34 13.76 -9.62
C ASP A 32 -3.82 12.86 -8.48
N PHE A 33 -3.18 13.00 -7.30
CA PHE A 33 -3.61 12.32 -6.09
C PHE A 33 -5.01 12.75 -5.66
N ALA A 34 -5.26 14.07 -5.64
CA ALA A 34 -6.56 14.62 -5.25
C ALA A 34 -7.67 14.14 -6.20
N ALA A 35 -7.44 14.17 -7.52
CA ALA A 35 -8.39 13.68 -8.51
C ALA A 35 -8.73 12.19 -8.29
N LEU A 36 -7.73 11.34 -8.02
CA LEU A 36 -7.95 9.93 -7.72
C LEU A 36 -8.77 9.73 -6.43
N VAL A 37 -8.49 10.51 -5.38
CA VAL A 37 -9.23 10.45 -4.11
C VAL A 37 -10.67 10.89 -4.30
N ASP A 38 -10.91 12.01 -5.00
CA ASP A 38 -12.25 12.56 -5.26
C ASP A 38 -13.09 11.62 -6.13
N ALA A 39 -12.51 11.02 -7.19
CA ALA A 39 -13.16 10.02 -8.04
C ALA A 39 -13.60 8.76 -7.26
N ASN A 40 -13.02 8.53 -6.08
CA ASN A 40 -13.34 7.41 -5.20
C ASN A 40 -14.03 7.85 -3.88
N ASN A 41 -14.83 8.92 -3.92
CA ASN A 41 -15.60 9.48 -2.80
C ASN A 41 -14.75 9.78 -1.55
N GLY A 42 -13.57 10.36 -1.74
CA GLY A 42 -12.65 10.68 -0.66
C GLY A 42 -11.97 9.46 -0.05
N VAL A 43 -12.12 8.30 -0.65
CA VAL A 43 -11.66 6.97 -0.21
C VAL A 43 -12.10 6.66 1.23
N TRP A 44 -12.89 5.61 1.41
CA TRP A 44 -13.43 5.15 2.72
C TRP A 44 -14.02 6.25 3.60
N GLY A 45 -14.79 7.16 3.00
CA GLY A 45 -15.50 8.21 3.72
C GLY A 45 -14.64 9.43 4.05
N GLY A 46 -13.71 9.79 3.18
CA GLY A 46 -12.92 11.00 3.33
C GLY A 46 -11.61 10.81 4.11
N CYS A 47 -11.03 9.63 4.02
CA CYS A 47 -9.76 9.28 4.69
C CYS A 47 -8.57 10.13 4.22
N TRP A 48 -8.48 10.46 2.92
CA TRP A 48 -7.33 11.19 2.34
C TRP A 48 -5.97 10.61 2.72
N CYS A 49 -5.90 9.35 3.03
CA CYS A 49 -4.72 8.63 3.50
C CYS A 49 -4.03 9.29 4.72
N ILE A 50 -4.84 9.93 5.64
CA ILE A 50 -4.33 10.59 6.85
C ILE A 50 -4.37 9.66 8.08
N GLY A 51 -4.99 8.49 7.98
CA GLY A 51 -5.28 7.62 9.12
C GLY A 51 -4.07 7.16 9.92
N PHE A 52 -2.91 7.02 9.28
CA PHE A 52 -1.66 6.60 9.93
C PHE A 52 -0.83 7.76 10.46
N HIS A 53 -1.09 9.01 10.01
CA HIS A 53 -0.43 10.21 10.50
C HIS A 53 -0.85 10.53 11.94
N PRO A 54 -0.12 11.41 12.67
CA PRO A 54 -0.39 11.75 14.07
C PRO A 54 -1.82 12.23 14.32
N GLU A 55 -2.37 13.01 13.40
CA GLU A 55 -3.72 13.59 13.51
C GLU A 55 -4.82 12.53 13.44
N GLY A 56 -4.59 11.45 12.72
CA GLY A 56 -5.59 10.41 12.46
C GLY A 56 -6.80 10.93 11.69
N LEU A 57 -7.80 10.06 11.53
CA LEU A 57 -8.98 10.36 10.71
C LEU A 57 -9.90 11.43 11.29
N GLY A 58 -9.85 11.68 12.62
CA GLY A 58 -10.88 12.46 13.29
C GLY A 58 -12.24 11.73 13.24
N ASP A 59 -13.34 12.47 13.31
CA ASP A 59 -14.63 11.90 12.99
C ASP A 59 -14.85 11.78 11.47
N ARG A 60 -15.82 10.97 11.05
CA ARG A 60 -16.08 10.70 9.62
C ARG A 60 -16.62 11.90 8.84
N SER A 61 -17.06 12.95 9.54
CA SER A 61 -17.53 14.21 8.92
C SER A 61 -16.38 15.11 8.47
N SER A 62 -15.14 14.69 8.66
CA SER A 62 -13.93 15.50 8.52
C SER A 62 -13.21 15.36 7.17
N ALA A 63 -13.87 14.97 6.08
CA ALA A 63 -13.23 14.80 4.76
C ALA A 63 -12.46 16.05 4.31
N THR A 64 -13.05 17.24 4.48
CA THR A 64 -12.41 18.53 4.15
C THR A 64 -11.18 18.78 5.04
N ARG A 65 -11.27 18.50 6.35
CA ARG A 65 -10.14 18.56 7.27
C ARG A 65 -9.03 17.62 6.84
N ASN A 66 -9.36 16.37 6.54
CA ASN A 66 -8.37 15.36 6.16
C ASN A 66 -7.67 15.73 4.84
N ARG A 67 -8.41 16.28 3.86
CA ARG A 67 -7.83 16.83 2.63
C ARG A 67 -6.84 17.95 2.93
N SER A 68 -7.24 18.91 3.77
CA SER A 68 -6.39 20.05 4.15
C SER A 68 -5.12 19.62 4.88
N LEU A 69 -5.22 18.65 5.81
CA LEU A 69 -4.07 18.09 6.51
C LEU A 69 -3.12 17.37 5.55
N LYS A 70 -3.65 16.51 4.66
CA LYS A 70 -2.80 15.81 3.68
C LYS A 70 -2.09 16.80 2.77
N HIS A 71 -2.81 17.82 2.29
CA HIS A 71 -2.21 18.87 1.47
C HIS A 71 -1.12 19.66 2.23
N ALA A 72 -1.33 19.95 3.51
CA ALA A 72 -0.31 20.59 4.35
C ALA A 72 0.95 19.72 4.47
N HIS A 73 0.81 18.42 4.73
CA HIS A 73 1.94 17.48 4.75
C HIS A 73 2.70 17.46 3.43
N VAL A 74 1.98 17.43 2.29
CA VAL A 74 2.60 17.47 0.96
C VAL A 74 3.40 18.78 0.78
N ARG A 75 2.82 19.93 1.12
CA ARG A 75 3.49 21.24 0.99
C ARG A 75 4.72 21.39 1.88
N HIS A 76 4.72 20.73 3.05
CA HIS A 76 5.84 20.77 3.99
C HIS A 76 6.88 19.66 3.73
N GLY A 77 6.66 18.80 2.71
CA GLY A 77 7.55 17.67 2.43
C GLY A 77 7.61 16.64 3.56
N THR A 78 6.53 16.52 4.35
CA THR A 78 6.41 15.57 5.47
C THR A 78 5.52 14.38 5.13
N VAL A 79 5.49 13.97 3.86
CA VAL A 79 4.76 12.80 3.38
C VAL A 79 5.66 11.95 2.51
N HIS A 80 5.68 10.64 2.80
CA HIS A 80 6.29 9.64 1.93
C HIS A 80 5.18 8.76 1.35
N GLN A 81 4.95 8.93 0.06
CA GLN A 81 3.94 8.18 -0.67
C GLN A 81 4.33 8.14 -2.14
N VAL A 82 4.23 6.96 -2.76
CA VAL A 82 4.37 6.83 -4.21
C VAL A 82 3.00 6.73 -4.84
N LEU A 83 2.83 7.41 -5.96
CA LEU A 83 1.67 7.33 -6.86
C LEU A 83 2.01 6.41 -8.02
N ILE A 84 1.04 5.64 -8.47
CA ILE A 84 1.15 4.71 -9.57
C ILE A 84 0.30 5.21 -10.73
N TYR A 85 0.89 5.27 -11.92
CA TYR A 85 0.26 5.77 -13.13
C TYR A 85 0.15 4.67 -14.19
N ASP A 86 -1.00 4.65 -14.84
CA ASP A 86 -1.25 3.94 -16.09
C ASP A 86 -1.33 5.00 -17.20
N GLY A 87 -0.28 5.09 -18.02
CA GLY A 87 -0.06 6.27 -18.85
C GLY A 87 0.02 7.56 -18.03
N GLU A 88 -0.84 8.53 -18.31
CA GLU A 88 -0.92 9.80 -17.59
C GLU A 88 -1.92 9.78 -16.40
N THR A 89 -2.64 8.67 -16.20
CA THR A 89 -3.69 8.58 -15.19
C THR A 89 -3.14 8.00 -13.89
N CYS A 90 -3.27 8.72 -12.77
CA CYS A 90 -2.98 8.18 -11.45
C CYS A 90 -4.04 7.14 -11.06
N VAL A 91 -3.61 5.89 -10.82
CA VAL A 91 -4.51 4.74 -10.58
C VAL A 91 -4.35 4.11 -9.20
N GLY A 92 -3.37 4.54 -8.43
CA GLY A 92 -3.15 4.01 -7.09
C GLY A 92 -2.03 4.71 -6.34
N TRP A 93 -1.84 4.29 -5.07
CA TRP A 93 -0.72 4.74 -4.25
C TRP A 93 -0.27 3.67 -3.25
N CYS A 94 0.95 3.84 -2.76
CA CYS A 94 1.49 3.17 -1.59
C CYS A 94 2.09 4.20 -0.63
N GLN A 95 1.51 4.33 0.58
CA GLN A 95 2.04 5.19 1.63
C GLN A 95 3.08 4.43 2.45
N TYR A 96 4.21 5.06 2.67
CA TYR A 96 5.25 4.59 3.57
C TYR A 96 5.77 5.78 4.40
N GLY A 97 6.59 5.54 5.41
CA GLY A 97 7.17 6.60 6.23
C GLY A 97 7.81 6.06 7.50
N SER A 98 8.49 6.92 8.23
CA SER A 98 9.05 6.58 9.52
C SER A 98 7.96 6.34 10.58
N PRO A 99 8.27 5.67 11.71
CA PRO A 99 7.35 5.57 12.85
C PRO A 99 6.90 6.92 13.41
N ALA A 100 7.70 7.96 13.27
CA ALA A 100 7.33 9.31 13.70
C ALA A 100 6.30 9.95 12.76
N GLU A 101 6.43 9.72 11.46
CA GLU A 101 5.48 10.18 10.45
C GLU A 101 4.16 9.41 10.49
N LEU A 102 4.24 8.09 10.68
CA LEU A 102 3.09 7.18 10.67
C LEU A 102 2.96 6.45 12.03
N PRO A 103 2.71 7.17 13.14
CA PRO A 103 2.72 6.56 14.47
C PRO A 103 1.50 5.69 14.77
N ARG A 104 0.42 5.84 14.00
CA ARG A 104 -0.86 5.20 14.30
C ARG A 104 -0.93 3.81 13.70
N ILE A 105 -0.97 2.81 14.57
CA ILE A 105 -1.12 1.40 14.20
C ILE A 105 -2.45 0.88 14.71
N ASN A 106 -3.10 0.03 13.93
CA ASN A 106 -4.28 -0.70 14.39
C ASN A 106 -3.90 -1.62 15.56
N ASN A 107 -4.71 -1.63 16.62
CA ASN A 107 -4.44 -2.37 17.85
C ASN A 107 -3.08 -2.03 18.50
N PRO A 108 -2.86 -0.77 18.92
CA PRO A 108 -1.55 -0.34 19.43
C PRO A 108 -1.09 -1.15 20.65
N LYS A 109 -2.01 -1.63 21.49
CA LYS A 109 -1.66 -2.52 22.61
C LYS A 109 -1.07 -3.85 22.13
N ALA A 110 -1.74 -4.51 21.18
CA ALA A 110 -1.24 -5.76 20.62
C ALA A 110 0.04 -5.54 19.79
N TYR A 111 0.18 -4.39 19.13
CA TYR A 111 1.39 -4.03 18.43
C TYR A 111 2.60 -3.91 19.35
N LEU A 112 2.44 -3.32 20.53
CA LEU A 112 3.51 -3.13 21.51
C LEU A 112 3.85 -4.41 22.26
N ASN A 113 2.95 -5.40 22.32
CA ASN A 113 3.27 -6.70 22.90
C ASN A 113 4.34 -7.37 22.03
N ASP A 114 5.35 -7.91 22.67
CA ASP A 114 6.47 -8.61 22.03
C ASP A 114 7.24 -7.76 21.00
N LEU A 115 7.11 -6.43 21.06
CA LEU A 115 7.90 -5.51 20.26
C LEU A 115 9.35 -5.52 20.74
N THR A 116 10.26 -6.05 19.94
CA THR A 116 11.68 -6.13 20.27
C THR A 116 12.48 -4.93 19.77
N GLU A 117 12.05 -4.35 18.63
CA GLU A 117 12.74 -3.27 17.93
C GLU A 117 11.72 -2.47 17.13
N LEU A 118 11.78 -1.13 17.18
CA LEU A 118 10.98 -0.28 16.26
C LEU A 118 11.54 -0.39 14.84
N PRO A 119 10.69 -0.38 13.82
CA PRO A 119 11.16 -0.33 12.45
C PRO A 119 11.73 1.06 12.12
N ASP A 120 12.59 1.12 11.10
CA ASP A 120 13.01 2.38 10.49
C ASP A 120 11.88 2.94 9.61
N TRP A 121 11.14 2.03 8.94
CA TRP A 121 10.08 2.37 7.98
C TRP A 121 8.82 1.54 8.20
N ARG A 122 7.69 2.13 7.86
CA ARG A 122 6.36 1.50 7.82
C ARG A 122 5.75 1.63 6.44
N ILE A 123 5.16 0.56 5.92
CA ILE A 123 4.23 0.62 4.79
C ILE A 123 2.82 0.65 5.39
N GLY A 124 2.10 1.75 5.18
CA GLY A 124 0.80 2.02 5.81
C GLY A 124 -0.36 1.67 4.88
N CYS A 125 -0.74 2.60 4.02
CA CYS A 125 -1.93 2.50 3.19
C CYS A 125 -1.58 2.21 1.72
N ILE A 126 -2.24 1.21 1.15
CA ILE A 126 -2.19 0.89 -0.28
C ILE A 126 -3.59 1.08 -0.85
N PHE A 127 -3.68 1.77 -1.96
CA PHE A 127 -4.93 1.96 -2.68
C PHE A 127 -4.76 1.66 -4.17
N THR A 128 -5.78 1.05 -4.74
CA THR A 128 -5.90 0.82 -6.19
C THR A 128 -7.29 1.26 -6.63
N GLY A 129 -7.36 2.09 -7.63
CA GLY A 129 -8.59 2.54 -8.28
C GLY A 129 -9.44 1.33 -8.70
N LYS A 130 -10.77 1.49 -8.62
CA LYS A 130 -11.73 0.39 -8.79
C LYS A 130 -11.48 -0.42 -10.06
N ASP A 131 -11.25 0.26 -11.18
CA ASP A 131 -11.15 -0.35 -12.51
C ASP A 131 -9.76 -0.92 -12.82
N HIS A 132 -8.77 -0.66 -11.94
CA HIS A 132 -7.39 -1.12 -12.08
C HIS A 132 -7.00 -2.23 -11.08
N ARG A 133 -7.98 -2.77 -10.34
CA ARG A 133 -7.75 -3.84 -9.37
C ARG A 133 -7.33 -5.14 -10.06
N ARG A 134 -6.47 -5.90 -9.38
CA ARG A 134 -5.92 -7.20 -9.87
C ARG A 134 -5.04 -7.11 -11.10
N ASN A 135 -4.59 -5.91 -11.46
CA ASN A 135 -3.69 -5.63 -12.58
C ASN A 135 -2.26 -5.26 -12.11
N GLY A 136 -1.84 -5.65 -10.90
CA GLY A 136 -0.48 -5.42 -10.43
C GLY A 136 -0.20 -4.03 -9.81
N VAL A 137 -1.17 -3.09 -9.77
CA VAL A 137 -0.99 -1.72 -9.25
C VAL A 137 -0.43 -1.71 -7.81
N ALA A 138 -1.00 -2.51 -6.90
CA ALA A 138 -0.53 -2.59 -5.53
C ALA A 138 0.92 -3.12 -5.45
N ARG A 139 1.26 -4.09 -6.30
CA ARG A 139 2.61 -4.67 -6.41
C ARG A 139 3.62 -3.62 -6.89
N ALA A 140 3.27 -2.85 -7.94
CA ALA A 140 4.11 -1.75 -8.41
C ALA A 140 4.32 -0.68 -7.32
N GLY A 141 3.27 -0.36 -6.55
CA GLY A 141 3.35 0.58 -5.44
C GLY A 141 4.27 0.11 -4.31
N VAL A 142 4.20 -1.16 -3.91
CA VAL A 142 5.08 -1.73 -2.88
C VAL A 142 6.52 -1.77 -3.39
N ALA A 143 6.75 -2.19 -4.64
CA ALA A 143 8.09 -2.19 -5.24
C ALA A 143 8.71 -0.79 -5.18
N ALA A 144 8.01 0.23 -5.68
CA ALA A 144 8.50 1.60 -5.70
C ALA A 144 8.72 2.19 -4.29
N ALA A 145 7.88 1.84 -3.32
CA ALA A 145 8.09 2.24 -1.92
C ALA A 145 9.37 1.61 -1.34
N LEU A 146 9.65 0.34 -1.65
CA LEU A 146 10.87 -0.35 -1.21
C LEU A 146 12.12 0.20 -1.89
N ASP A 147 12.05 0.58 -3.17
CA ASP A 147 13.14 1.23 -3.88
C ASP A 147 13.44 2.61 -3.26
N ALA A 148 12.41 3.42 -3.00
CA ALA A 148 12.56 4.71 -2.32
C ALA A 148 13.16 4.57 -0.90
N ILE A 149 12.76 3.55 -0.14
CA ILE A 149 13.34 3.23 1.17
C ILE A 149 14.82 2.85 1.03
N LYS A 150 15.17 2.04 0.04
CA LYS A 150 16.55 1.66 -0.26
C LYS A 150 17.41 2.88 -0.59
N ASP A 151 16.91 3.76 -1.45
CA ASP A 151 17.60 5.01 -1.83
C ASP A 151 17.79 5.96 -0.63
N ALA A 152 16.90 5.89 0.36
CA ALA A 152 17.01 6.61 1.62
C ALA A 152 17.93 5.95 2.67
N GLY A 153 18.64 4.87 2.31
CA GLY A 153 19.59 4.17 3.17
C GLY A 153 19.09 2.87 3.78
N GLY A 154 17.93 2.38 3.34
CA GLY A 154 17.38 1.10 3.76
C GLY A 154 16.88 1.07 5.21
N GLY A 155 17.00 -0.10 5.85
CA GLY A 155 16.60 -0.32 7.24
C GLY A 155 15.55 -1.41 7.42
N LEU A 156 15.02 -1.53 8.64
CA LEU A 156 13.95 -2.47 8.97
C LEU A 156 12.60 -1.88 8.55
N VAL A 157 11.89 -2.59 7.67
CA VAL A 157 10.58 -2.20 7.17
C VAL A 157 9.50 -3.08 7.80
N GLU A 158 8.45 -2.47 8.34
CA GLU A 158 7.22 -3.15 8.77
C GLU A 158 6.06 -2.88 7.81
N ALA A 159 5.27 -3.93 7.60
CA ALA A 159 3.96 -3.86 6.96
C ALA A 159 2.91 -4.56 7.83
N TYR A 160 1.62 -4.23 7.63
CA TYR A 160 0.53 -4.68 8.51
C TYR A 160 -0.61 -5.35 7.72
N PRO A 161 -0.30 -6.34 6.87
CA PRO A 161 -1.28 -6.91 5.97
C PRO A 161 -2.38 -7.71 6.66
N GLU A 162 -3.47 -7.91 5.91
CA GLU A 162 -4.52 -8.85 6.26
C GLU A 162 -4.23 -10.24 5.69
N GLN A 163 -4.36 -11.25 6.52
CA GLN A 163 -4.40 -12.64 6.06
C GLN A 163 -5.71 -12.88 5.31
N VAL A 164 -5.63 -13.24 4.04
CA VAL A 164 -6.79 -13.50 3.18
C VAL A 164 -6.99 -14.99 2.89
N GLU A 165 -5.94 -15.79 3.03
CA GLU A 165 -5.99 -17.23 2.81
C GLU A 165 -6.94 -17.91 3.80
N GLY A 166 -7.78 -18.81 3.30
CA GLY A 166 -8.77 -19.53 4.10
C GLY A 166 -9.97 -18.68 4.53
N ARG A 167 -10.21 -17.54 3.87
CA ARG A 167 -11.31 -16.61 4.18
C ARG A 167 -12.17 -16.33 2.95
N GLU A 168 -13.43 -15.97 3.20
CA GLU A 168 -14.30 -15.39 2.18
C GLU A 168 -13.68 -14.08 1.64
N PRO A 169 -13.96 -13.71 0.37
CA PRO A 169 -13.45 -12.49 -0.25
C PRO A 169 -13.72 -11.26 0.60
N GLN A 170 -12.67 -10.50 0.90
CA GLN A 170 -12.76 -9.31 1.75
C GLN A 170 -13.03 -8.05 0.91
N ARG A 171 -13.81 -7.12 1.49
CA ARG A 171 -14.02 -5.80 0.87
C ARG A 171 -12.70 -5.01 0.85
N GLY A 172 -12.48 -4.22 -0.20
CA GLY A 172 -11.25 -3.44 -0.37
C GLY A 172 -10.90 -2.52 0.81
N ALA A 173 -11.91 -2.02 1.55
CA ALA A 173 -11.68 -1.21 2.74
C ALA A 173 -10.94 -1.95 3.87
N TYR A 174 -11.08 -3.28 3.97
CA TYR A 174 -10.32 -4.08 4.93
C TYR A 174 -8.90 -4.38 4.46
N LEU A 175 -8.65 -4.27 3.16
CA LEU A 175 -7.37 -4.56 2.51
C LEU A 175 -6.52 -3.29 2.28
N HIS A 176 -6.82 -2.19 2.96
CA HIS A 176 -6.08 -0.93 2.80
C HIS A 176 -4.60 -1.01 3.21
N THR A 177 -4.21 -2.03 3.94
CA THR A 177 -2.81 -2.34 4.28
C THR A 177 -2.23 -3.49 3.44
N GLY A 178 -2.95 -3.89 2.38
CA GLY A 178 -2.59 -4.99 1.49
C GLY A 178 -2.92 -6.38 2.05
N PRO A 179 -3.01 -7.38 1.18
CA PRO A 179 -3.06 -8.78 1.56
C PRO A 179 -1.66 -9.31 1.86
N GLU A 180 -1.57 -10.35 2.68
CA GLU A 180 -0.31 -10.92 3.15
C GLU A 180 0.59 -11.44 2.02
N ASN A 181 0.01 -12.18 1.08
CA ASN A 181 0.74 -12.76 -0.04
C ASN A 181 1.47 -11.70 -0.88
N LEU A 182 0.93 -10.48 -0.98
CA LEU A 182 1.62 -9.36 -1.64
C LEU A 182 2.98 -9.09 -1.00
N PHE A 183 3.07 -9.08 0.31
CA PHE A 183 4.32 -8.81 1.03
C PHE A 183 5.27 -10.00 1.05
N GLU A 184 4.72 -11.23 1.03
CA GLU A 184 5.52 -12.46 0.90
C GLU A 184 6.32 -12.48 -0.41
N GLU A 185 5.73 -12.02 -1.53
CA GLU A 185 6.42 -11.86 -2.82
C GLU A 185 7.67 -10.97 -2.71
N PHE A 186 7.63 -9.96 -1.85
CA PHE A 186 8.76 -9.07 -1.55
C PHE A 186 9.65 -9.57 -0.40
N GLY A 187 9.51 -10.81 0.03
CA GLY A 187 10.38 -11.43 1.03
C GLY A 187 10.14 -10.97 2.47
N PHE A 188 9.01 -10.31 2.75
CA PHE A 188 8.60 -10.07 4.13
C PHE A 188 8.26 -11.38 4.83
N LYS A 189 8.53 -11.43 6.14
CA LYS A 189 8.22 -12.57 7.01
C LYS A 189 7.30 -12.13 8.14
N ARG A 190 6.40 -13.03 8.53
CA ARG A 190 5.58 -12.83 9.75
C ARG A 190 6.49 -12.64 10.95
N ASP A 191 6.20 -11.63 11.75
CA ASP A 191 6.85 -11.39 13.02
C ASP A 191 5.87 -11.72 14.16
N ARG A 192 4.82 -10.92 14.34
CA ARG A 192 3.82 -11.12 15.39
C ARG A 192 2.40 -10.80 14.91
N ARG A 193 1.42 -11.38 15.57
CA ARG A 193 0.00 -11.16 15.27
C ARG A 193 -0.53 -9.96 16.08
N ILE A 194 -1.23 -9.06 15.45
CA ILE A 194 -1.82 -7.88 16.09
C ILE A 194 -3.37 -7.85 16.04
N ALA A 195 -3.98 -8.75 15.28
CA ALA A 195 -5.43 -9.00 15.28
C ALA A 195 -5.71 -10.41 14.76
N LYS A 196 -6.98 -10.84 14.83
CA LYS A 196 -7.39 -12.20 14.39
C LYS A 196 -6.83 -12.56 13.00
N TRP A 197 -6.80 -11.58 12.09
CA TRP A 197 -6.39 -11.77 10.70
C TRP A 197 -5.32 -10.77 10.24
N ARG A 198 -4.62 -10.11 11.16
CA ARG A 198 -3.60 -9.11 10.84
C ARG A 198 -2.28 -9.42 11.51
N TRP A 199 -1.24 -9.38 10.70
CA TRP A 199 0.13 -9.61 11.12
C TRP A 199 0.97 -8.34 11.01
N VAL A 200 2.00 -8.22 11.84
CA VAL A 200 3.18 -7.45 11.53
C VAL A 200 4.07 -8.35 10.69
N MET A 201 4.45 -7.89 9.52
CA MET A 201 5.44 -8.55 8.68
C MET A 201 6.66 -7.64 8.54
N ARG A 202 7.85 -8.22 8.51
CA ARG A 202 9.12 -7.51 8.52
C ARG A 202 10.02 -7.93 7.39
N ARG A 203 10.80 -6.96 6.89
CA ARG A 203 11.90 -7.17 5.96
C ARG A 203 12.97 -6.12 6.23
N ARG A 204 14.26 -6.51 6.20
CA ARG A 204 15.38 -5.57 6.20
C ARG A 204 15.80 -5.29 4.75
N ILE A 205 15.87 -4.01 4.41
CA ILE A 205 16.35 -3.50 3.13
C ILE A 205 17.80 -3.06 3.34
N PRO A 206 18.74 -3.51 2.49
CA PRO A 206 20.16 -3.15 2.58
C PRO A 206 20.41 -1.69 2.24
#